data_56d567cce85a41c6883286955076cfe2
#
_entry.id   56d567cce85a41c6883286955076cfe2
#
_cell.length_a   1.000
_cell.length_b   1.000
_cell.length_c   1.000
_cell.angle_alpha   90.00
_cell.angle_beta   90.00
_cell.angle_gamma   90.00
#
_symmetry.space_group_name_H-M   'P 1'
#
loop_
_entity.id
_entity.type
_entity.pdbx_description
1 polymer ?
#
loop_
_entity_poly.entity_id
_entity_poly.type
_entity_poly.pdbx_seq_one_letter_code
_entity_poly.pdbx_strand_id
1 'polypeptide(L)'
;MAGIGFELRRLLRKNTLLGLVEAYTYAGIISSGPWVFSIVGILLVGLISASIATPSFMITQFQTSVTYLVASSLVLTGLVQLAFTRFVSDRLFEKRHDWIMPNLNGLLLVVVLAASLFGTLCLFLVFPGLSLLYRLLMLAGFVLMCVVWVMTVFLSGMKRYHAIVILFGVAYSLIIALALLLRPYGLEGLLAGFVLGHLVLVAGMWLLTARDFLPRDRLISFDFARRDMLYPSLMAIGLLYNLGIWVDKFMFWYFPDTSEVVIGHLQASVIYDLPVFLSYLSIIPGMAVFLVRIETDFVEYYDKFYHAVRSGGSLEFIEGMRDEMVYSIQQGLSEIGKIQTLAVLATFVAGPALLRALGISELYLPLLYIQVIGAGLQVGLMAVLNVFFYLDQRRIVLWLCAEFVVLNIVFTAFTLAWGAALYGYGFTLAVLITLVTGLTQLSRRLNRLEYETFMLQ
;
A
#
# COMPACT_ATOMS: atom_id res chain seq x y z
N MET A 1 -15.58 13.88 -12.96
CA MET A 1 -14.20 13.72 -12.46
C MET A 1 -13.40 12.95 -13.51
N ALA A 2 -12.59 13.64 -14.30
CA ALA A 2 -11.76 13.01 -15.34
C ALA A 2 -10.43 12.59 -14.69
N GLY A 3 -10.41 11.37 -14.18
CA GLY A 3 -9.20 10.77 -13.60
C GLY A 3 -8.54 9.79 -14.58
N ILE A 4 -7.65 8.96 -14.05
CA ILE A 4 -6.98 7.85 -14.74
C ILE A 4 -7.91 7.03 -15.61
N GLY A 5 -9.15 6.79 -15.17
CA GLY A 5 -10.14 6.09 -15.96
C GLY A 5 -10.35 6.67 -17.36
N PHE A 6 -10.24 8.00 -17.52
CA PHE A 6 -10.36 8.62 -18.82
C PHE A 6 -9.12 8.35 -19.72
N GLU A 7 -7.91 8.42 -19.15
CA GLU A 7 -6.67 8.13 -19.90
C GLU A 7 -6.57 6.64 -20.25
N LEU A 8 -6.86 5.75 -19.31
CA LEU A 8 -6.90 4.31 -19.55
C LEU A 8 -7.93 3.94 -20.60
N ARG A 9 -9.13 4.53 -20.55
CA ARG A 9 -10.16 4.33 -21.60
C ARG A 9 -9.72 4.87 -22.95
N ARG A 10 -9.04 6.00 -22.99
CA ARG A 10 -8.48 6.55 -24.23
C ARG A 10 -7.50 5.58 -24.87
N LEU A 11 -6.64 4.93 -24.06
CA LEU A 11 -5.71 3.92 -24.55
C LEU A 11 -6.43 2.64 -24.98
N LEU A 12 -7.39 2.17 -24.19
CA LEU A 12 -8.20 0.99 -24.51
C LEU A 12 -9.09 1.17 -25.76
N ARG A 13 -9.59 2.40 -26.01
CA ARG A 13 -10.39 2.72 -27.22
C ARG A 13 -9.62 2.63 -28.54
N LYS A 14 -8.28 2.57 -28.49
CA LYS A 14 -7.49 2.36 -29.72
C LYS A 14 -7.78 1.02 -30.41
N ASN A 15 -8.46 0.08 -29.72
CA ASN A 15 -8.82 -1.26 -30.20
C ASN A 15 -7.66 -2.01 -30.90
N THR A 16 -6.44 -1.78 -30.45
CA THR A 16 -5.22 -2.44 -30.96
C THR A 16 -4.56 -3.21 -29.81
N LEU A 17 -3.89 -4.32 -30.11
CA LEU A 17 -3.11 -5.07 -29.12
C LEU A 17 -2.06 -4.18 -28.43
N LEU A 18 -1.41 -3.30 -29.18
CA LEU A 18 -0.46 -2.35 -28.61
C LEU A 18 -1.13 -1.38 -27.63
N GLY A 19 -2.29 -0.84 -27.97
CA GLY A 19 -3.06 0.04 -27.06
C GLY A 19 -3.48 -0.68 -25.78
N LEU A 20 -3.81 -1.95 -25.87
CA LEU A 20 -4.12 -2.78 -24.70
C LEU A 20 -2.88 -2.99 -23.82
N VAL A 21 -1.74 -3.36 -24.39
CA VAL A 21 -0.47 -3.52 -23.67
C VAL A 21 -0.04 -2.20 -23.04
N GLU A 22 -0.13 -1.07 -23.77
CA GLU A 22 0.16 0.27 -23.23
C GLU A 22 -0.73 0.58 -22.02
N ALA A 23 -2.04 0.32 -22.10
CA ALA A 23 -2.98 0.60 -21.02
C ALA A 23 -2.69 -0.23 -19.76
N TYR A 24 -2.44 -1.52 -19.89
CA TYR A 24 -2.13 -2.38 -18.75
C TYR A 24 -0.73 -2.11 -18.17
N THR A 25 0.26 -1.83 -18.99
CA THR A 25 1.59 -1.42 -18.52
C THR A 25 1.51 -0.11 -17.75
N TYR A 26 0.80 0.87 -18.29
CA TYR A 26 0.58 2.15 -17.63
C TYR A 26 -0.20 2.00 -16.31
N ALA A 27 -1.26 1.19 -16.30
CA ALA A 27 -2.00 0.85 -15.11
C ALA A 27 -1.13 0.16 -14.05
N GLY A 28 -0.28 -0.79 -14.47
CA GLY A 28 0.67 -1.47 -13.60
C GLY A 28 1.68 -0.52 -12.95
N ILE A 29 2.30 0.35 -13.74
CA ILE A 29 3.26 1.35 -13.24
C ILE A 29 2.59 2.28 -12.22
N ILE A 30 1.36 2.70 -12.50
CA ILE A 30 0.63 3.64 -11.64
C ILE A 30 0.16 2.99 -10.35
N SER A 31 -0.44 1.80 -10.44
CA SER A 31 -1.02 1.13 -9.27
C SER A 31 0.02 0.61 -8.30
N SER A 32 1.17 0.18 -8.82
CA SER A 32 2.22 -0.45 -8.03
C SER A 32 3.51 0.36 -7.93
N GLY A 33 3.66 1.42 -8.73
CA GLY A 33 4.89 2.21 -8.84
C GLY A 33 5.50 2.62 -7.51
N PRO A 34 4.79 3.30 -6.61
CA PRO A 34 5.36 3.81 -5.37
C PRO A 34 6.06 2.72 -4.54
N TRP A 35 5.41 1.59 -4.31
CA TRP A 35 5.99 0.52 -3.49
C TRP A 35 6.98 -0.34 -4.28
N VAL A 36 6.81 -0.51 -5.61
CA VAL A 36 7.80 -1.17 -6.47
C VAL A 36 9.10 -0.37 -6.48
N PHE A 37 9.05 0.96 -6.63
CA PHE A 37 10.24 1.80 -6.53
C PHE A 37 10.92 1.67 -5.17
N SER A 38 10.14 1.55 -4.08
CA SER A 38 10.68 1.34 -2.74
C SER A 38 11.43 0.02 -2.65
N ILE A 39 10.81 -1.10 -3.03
CA ILE A 39 11.41 -2.43 -2.99
C ILE A 39 12.65 -2.50 -3.90
N VAL A 40 12.48 -2.14 -5.17
CA VAL A 40 13.55 -2.21 -6.17
C VAL A 40 14.69 -1.27 -5.81
N GLY A 41 14.40 -0.05 -5.34
CA GLY A 41 15.40 0.92 -4.92
C GLY A 41 16.27 0.40 -3.78
N ILE A 42 15.66 -0.17 -2.73
CA ILE A 42 16.38 -0.76 -1.60
C ILE A 42 17.23 -1.96 -2.04
N LEU A 43 16.68 -2.83 -2.89
CA LEU A 43 17.41 -3.98 -3.43
C LEU A 43 18.60 -3.54 -4.32
N LEU A 44 18.42 -2.51 -5.15
CA LEU A 44 19.50 -1.97 -6.00
C LEU A 44 20.60 -1.33 -5.17
N VAL A 45 20.28 -0.56 -4.13
CA VAL A 45 21.30 -0.04 -3.20
C VAL A 45 22.10 -1.20 -2.60
N GLY A 46 21.43 -2.26 -2.15
CA GLY A 46 22.08 -3.45 -1.62
C GLY A 46 22.98 -4.14 -2.65
N LEU A 47 22.46 -4.45 -3.84
CA LEU A 47 23.16 -5.19 -4.90
C LEU A 47 24.38 -4.42 -5.42
N ILE A 48 24.23 -3.13 -5.71
CA ILE A 48 25.34 -2.30 -6.21
C ILE A 48 26.38 -2.08 -5.11
N SER A 49 25.95 -1.90 -3.86
CA SER A 49 26.88 -1.75 -2.74
C SER A 49 27.69 -3.03 -2.50
N ALA A 50 27.09 -4.21 -2.63
CA ALA A 50 27.76 -5.49 -2.49
C ALA A 50 28.84 -5.71 -3.56
N SER A 51 28.61 -5.26 -4.79
CA SER A 51 29.59 -5.38 -5.90
C SER A 51 30.81 -4.50 -5.74
N ILE A 52 30.81 -3.49 -4.85
CA ILE A 52 31.85 -2.46 -4.72
C ILE A 52 32.52 -2.51 -3.33
N ALA A 53 32.79 -3.71 -2.79
CA ALA A 53 33.55 -3.94 -1.54
C ALA A 53 33.00 -3.28 -0.26
N THR A 54 31.69 -3.06 -0.18
CA THR A 54 31.03 -2.68 1.09
C THR A 54 30.83 -3.94 1.94
N PRO A 55 31.15 -3.94 3.25
CA PRO A 55 30.88 -5.10 4.09
C PRO A 55 29.43 -5.52 4.05
N SER A 56 29.14 -6.80 3.79
CA SER A 56 27.78 -7.34 3.63
C SER A 56 26.89 -7.05 4.83
N PHE A 57 27.45 -7.05 6.05
CA PHE A 57 26.71 -6.74 7.26
C PHE A 57 26.12 -5.31 7.29
N MET A 58 26.83 -4.31 6.73
CA MET A 58 26.31 -2.92 6.65
C MET A 58 25.11 -2.80 5.72
N ILE A 59 25.11 -3.59 4.64
CA ILE A 59 23.98 -3.63 3.71
C ILE A 59 22.76 -4.23 4.41
N THR A 60 22.94 -5.33 5.13
CA THR A 60 21.87 -5.96 5.91
C THR A 60 21.35 -5.01 6.99
N GLN A 61 22.23 -4.30 7.69
CA GLN A 61 21.85 -3.28 8.68
C GLN A 61 21.03 -2.15 8.05
N PHE A 62 21.45 -1.65 6.89
CA PHE A 62 20.72 -0.62 6.15
C PHE A 62 19.33 -1.12 5.72
N GLN A 63 19.25 -2.29 5.07
CA GLN A 63 18.00 -2.86 4.60
C GLN A 63 17.02 -3.12 5.75
N THR A 64 17.51 -3.70 6.85
CA THR A 64 16.70 -3.92 8.05
C THR A 64 16.20 -2.61 8.64
N SER A 65 17.09 -1.62 8.82
CA SER A 65 16.72 -0.29 9.32
C SER A 65 15.60 0.33 8.49
N VAL A 66 15.75 0.34 7.16
CA VAL A 66 14.74 0.90 6.24
C VAL A 66 13.44 0.09 6.28
N THR A 67 13.50 -1.23 6.37
CA THR A 67 12.30 -2.09 6.46
C THR A 67 11.48 -1.75 7.72
N TYR A 68 12.13 -1.55 8.87
CA TYR A 68 11.44 -1.11 10.09
C TYR A 68 10.83 0.29 9.94
N LEU A 69 11.54 1.23 9.28
CA LEU A 69 11.00 2.56 9.01
C LEU A 69 9.74 2.48 8.14
N VAL A 70 9.77 1.68 7.07
CA VAL A 70 8.63 1.46 6.19
C VAL A 70 7.46 0.83 6.93
N ALA A 71 7.70 -0.28 7.63
CA ALA A 71 6.66 -1.03 8.32
C ALA A 71 5.97 -0.21 9.41
N SER A 72 6.76 0.36 10.33
CA SER A 72 6.22 1.11 11.47
C SER A 72 5.53 2.40 11.05
N SER A 73 6.09 3.14 10.08
CA SER A 73 5.47 4.37 9.57
C SER A 73 4.15 4.08 8.84
N LEU A 74 4.08 3.01 8.04
CA LEU A 74 2.87 2.65 7.29
C LEU A 74 1.73 2.23 8.24
N VAL A 75 2.03 1.41 9.25
CA VAL A 75 1.04 0.97 10.24
C VAL A 75 0.50 2.17 11.03
N LEU A 76 1.37 3.04 11.55
CA LEU A 76 0.94 4.19 12.35
C LEU A 76 0.15 5.22 11.55
N THR A 77 0.57 5.52 10.34
CA THR A 77 -0.14 6.49 9.48
C THR A 77 -1.44 5.94 8.92
N GLY A 78 -1.66 4.64 8.96
CA GLY A 78 -2.96 4.01 8.67
C GLY A 78 -4.11 4.65 9.44
N LEU A 79 -3.87 5.11 10.68
CA LEU A 79 -4.85 5.83 11.49
C LEU A 79 -5.42 7.10 10.82
N VAL A 80 -4.65 7.76 9.97
CA VAL A 80 -5.08 9.05 9.41
C VAL A 80 -5.35 9.02 7.91
N GLN A 81 -4.74 8.11 7.17
CA GLN A 81 -4.76 8.08 5.71
C GLN A 81 -6.18 8.05 5.13
N LEU A 82 -6.98 7.03 5.48
CA LEU A 82 -8.33 6.87 4.93
C LEU A 82 -9.30 7.94 5.43
N ALA A 83 -9.22 8.29 6.72
CA ALA A 83 -10.07 9.30 7.32
C ALA A 83 -9.85 10.68 6.67
N PHE A 84 -8.60 11.06 6.46
CA PHE A 84 -8.27 12.33 5.81
C PHE A 84 -8.64 12.34 4.32
N THR A 85 -8.42 11.24 3.60
CA THR A 85 -8.85 11.12 2.21
C THR A 85 -10.36 11.30 2.06
N ARG A 86 -11.14 10.75 2.99
CA ARG A 86 -12.59 10.95 3.03
C ARG A 86 -12.95 12.41 3.30
N PHE A 87 -12.34 13.03 4.30
CA PHE A 87 -12.52 14.46 4.57
C PHE A 87 -12.27 15.31 3.32
N VAL A 88 -11.16 15.06 2.61
CA VAL A 88 -10.82 15.80 1.39
C VAL A 88 -11.84 15.55 0.27
N SER A 89 -12.30 14.31 0.10
CA SER A 89 -13.31 13.97 -0.91
C SER A 89 -14.63 14.70 -0.66
N ASP A 90 -15.05 14.82 0.61
CA ASP A 90 -16.25 15.56 0.98
C ASP A 90 -16.11 17.08 0.70
N ARG A 91 -14.92 17.66 1.01
CA ARG A 91 -14.65 19.08 0.70
C ARG A 91 -14.61 19.34 -0.80
N LEU A 92 -14.08 18.43 -1.60
CA LEU A 92 -14.10 18.52 -3.06
C LEU A 92 -15.54 18.47 -3.61
N PHE A 93 -16.35 17.57 -3.07
CA PHE A 93 -17.76 17.45 -3.45
C PHE A 93 -18.54 18.75 -3.13
N GLU A 94 -18.27 19.37 -1.98
CA GLU A 94 -18.83 20.65 -1.56
C GLU A 94 -18.21 21.86 -2.31
N LYS A 95 -17.24 21.63 -3.21
CA LYS A 95 -16.48 22.66 -3.95
C LYS A 95 -15.69 23.63 -3.05
N ARG A 96 -15.31 23.19 -1.83
CA ARG A 96 -14.51 23.96 -0.86
C ARG A 96 -13.03 23.65 -1.01
N HIS A 97 -12.46 24.05 -2.13
CA HIS A 97 -11.02 23.80 -2.43
C HIS A 97 -10.08 24.54 -1.48
N ASP A 98 -10.51 25.68 -0.96
CA ASP A 98 -9.80 26.53 0.01
C ASP A 98 -9.51 25.82 1.35
N TRP A 99 -10.29 24.80 1.71
CA TRP A 99 -10.11 24.03 2.95
C TRP A 99 -9.02 22.96 2.86
N ILE A 100 -8.65 22.53 1.65
CA ILE A 100 -7.80 21.35 1.45
C ILE A 100 -6.38 21.59 1.95
N MET A 101 -5.71 22.63 1.42
CA MET A 101 -4.30 22.89 1.75
C MET A 101 -4.06 23.24 3.23
N PRO A 102 -4.88 24.12 3.87
CA PRO A 102 -4.72 24.42 5.28
C PRO A 102 -4.89 23.19 6.19
N ASN A 103 -5.87 22.33 5.90
CA ASN A 103 -6.11 21.12 6.66
C ASN A 103 -5.03 20.05 6.41
N LEU A 104 -4.50 19.95 5.19
CA LEU A 104 -3.34 19.09 4.91
C LEU A 104 -2.12 19.54 5.71
N ASN A 105 -1.81 20.84 5.72
CA ASN A 105 -0.71 21.37 6.53
C ASN A 105 -0.91 21.10 8.04
N GLY A 106 -2.15 21.23 8.51
CA GLY A 106 -2.52 20.89 9.89
C GLY A 106 -2.30 19.40 10.19
N LEU A 107 -2.74 18.52 9.30
CA LEU A 107 -2.52 17.08 9.45
C LEU A 107 -1.02 16.73 9.43
N LEU A 108 -0.26 17.28 8.48
CA LEU A 108 1.18 17.04 8.38
C LEU A 108 1.90 17.52 9.65
N LEU A 109 1.50 18.65 10.23
CA LEU A 109 2.04 19.12 11.52
C LEU A 109 1.76 18.13 12.64
N VAL A 110 0.52 17.62 12.75
CA VAL A 110 0.16 16.61 13.77
C VAL A 110 0.97 15.32 13.55
N VAL A 111 1.08 14.86 12.32
CA VAL A 111 1.83 13.63 11.98
C VAL A 111 3.32 13.81 12.31
N VAL A 112 3.93 14.92 11.94
CA VAL A 112 5.34 15.21 12.24
C VAL A 112 5.59 15.26 13.76
N LEU A 113 4.74 15.96 14.51
CA LEU A 113 4.88 16.05 15.98
C LEU A 113 4.67 14.68 16.65
N ALA A 114 3.62 13.95 16.27
CA ALA A 114 3.33 12.63 16.83
C ALA A 114 4.43 11.61 16.47
N ALA A 115 4.86 11.59 15.21
CA ALA A 115 5.95 10.71 14.77
C ALA A 115 7.29 11.07 15.43
N SER A 116 7.60 12.36 15.59
CA SER A 116 8.80 12.80 16.29
C SER A 116 8.79 12.40 17.76
N LEU A 117 7.66 12.58 18.45
CA LEU A 117 7.50 12.18 19.85
C LEU A 117 7.63 10.66 20.02
N PHE A 118 6.87 9.90 19.23
CA PHE A 118 6.89 8.44 19.26
C PHE A 118 8.27 7.90 18.87
N GLY A 119 8.85 8.40 17.77
CA GLY A 119 10.17 7.98 17.30
C GLY A 119 11.28 8.29 18.28
N THR A 120 11.26 9.46 18.92
CA THR A 120 12.23 9.82 19.97
C THR A 120 12.11 8.86 21.15
N LEU A 121 10.89 8.59 21.64
CA LEU A 121 10.67 7.64 22.72
C LEU A 121 11.21 6.24 22.36
N CYS A 122 10.90 5.72 21.18
CA CYS A 122 11.40 4.43 20.71
C CYS A 122 12.94 4.42 20.61
N LEU A 123 13.55 5.47 20.07
CA LEU A 123 15.01 5.54 19.91
C LEU A 123 15.76 5.57 21.26
N PHE A 124 15.21 6.24 22.25
CA PHE A 124 15.80 6.23 23.61
C PHE A 124 15.70 4.87 24.27
N LEU A 125 14.58 4.14 24.06
CA LEU A 125 14.34 2.83 24.68
C LEU A 125 15.05 1.69 23.94
N VAL A 126 15.05 1.74 22.60
CA VAL A 126 15.47 0.61 21.75
C VAL A 126 16.95 0.71 21.33
N PHE A 127 17.53 1.91 21.27
CA PHE A 127 18.89 2.13 20.75
C PHE A 127 19.86 2.88 21.69
N PRO A 128 19.92 2.55 22.99
CA PRO A 128 20.76 3.31 23.93
C PRO A 128 22.27 3.27 23.60
N GLY A 129 22.74 2.23 22.90
CA GLY A 129 24.17 2.01 22.60
C GLY A 129 24.63 2.42 21.21
N LEU A 130 23.75 2.94 20.33
CA LEU A 130 24.11 3.31 18.96
C LEU A 130 24.52 4.78 18.84
N SER A 131 25.24 5.10 17.73
CA SER A 131 25.69 6.46 17.48
C SER A 131 24.53 7.47 17.46
N LEU A 132 24.78 8.68 17.91
CA LEU A 132 23.76 9.74 17.89
C LEU A 132 23.32 10.03 16.44
N LEU A 133 24.25 10.01 15.50
CA LEU A 133 23.95 10.26 14.08
C LEU A 133 22.99 9.21 13.51
N TYR A 134 23.25 7.91 13.77
CA TYR A 134 22.34 6.84 13.39
C TYR A 134 20.93 7.08 13.94
N ARG A 135 20.80 7.39 15.23
CA ARG A 135 19.50 7.66 15.87
C ARG A 135 18.79 8.84 15.25
N LEU A 136 19.48 9.93 14.95
CA LEU A 136 18.90 11.12 14.31
C LEU A 136 18.46 10.82 12.88
N LEU A 137 19.24 10.05 12.12
CA LEU A 137 18.87 9.63 10.76
C LEU A 137 17.66 8.70 10.77
N MET A 138 17.59 7.75 11.72
CA MET A 138 16.41 6.88 11.89
C MET A 138 15.17 7.70 12.25
N LEU A 139 15.28 8.69 13.16
CA LEU A 139 14.16 9.57 13.50
C LEU A 139 13.70 10.38 12.29
N ALA A 140 14.63 11.02 11.59
CA ALA A 140 14.33 11.80 10.40
C ALA A 140 13.68 10.92 9.29
N GLY A 141 14.25 9.73 9.06
CA GLY A 141 13.68 8.75 8.12
C GLY A 141 12.27 8.32 8.51
N PHE A 142 12.02 8.03 9.78
CA PHE A 142 10.69 7.67 10.28
C PHE A 142 9.64 8.77 10.07
N VAL A 143 9.98 10.01 10.45
CA VAL A 143 9.08 11.15 10.27
C VAL A 143 8.81 11.41 8.80
N LEU A 144 9.84 11.39 7.94
CA LEU A 144 9.67 11.58 6.50
C LEU A 144 8.81 10.47 5.88
N MET A 145 9.02 9.20 6.26
CA MET A 145 8.20 8.09 5.78
C MET A 145 6.73 8.24 6.20
N CYS A 146 6.45 8.68 7.42
CA CYS A 146 5.09 8.99 7.84
C CYS A 146 4.45 10.06 6.95
N VAL A 147 5.17 11.12 6.62
CA VAL A 147 4.70 12.17 5.73
C VAL A 147 4.50 11.65 4.31
N VAL A 148 5.45 10.85 3.78
CA VAL A 148 5.35 10.25 2.43
C VAL A 148 4.08 9.42 2.29
N TRP A 149 3.76 8.56 3.26
CA TRP A 149 2.55 7.73 3.20
C TRP A 149 1.27 8.56 3.19
N VAL A 150 1.18 9.57 4.05
CA VAL A 150 0.02 10.48 4.08
C VAL A 150 -0.13 11.23 2.77
N MET A 151 0.96 11.80 2.25
CA MET A 151 0.95 12.54 0.98
C MET A 151 0.64 11.64 -0.22
N THR A 152 1.15 10.41 -0.24
CA THR A 152 0.91 9.44 -1.32
C THR A 152 -0.57 9.07 -1.40
N VAL A 153 -1.19 8.73 -0.26
CA VAL A 153 -2.62 8.38 -0.21
C VAL A 153 -3.49 9.59 -0.56
N PHE A 154 -3.14 10.78 -0.05
CA PHE A 154 -3.81 12.03 -0.40
C PHE A 154 -3.76 12.30 -1.92
N LEU A 155 -2.57 12.30 -2.53
CA LEU A 155 -2.40 12.53 -3.97
C LEU A 155 -3.07 11.44 -4.82
N SER A 156 -3.09 10.18 -4.35
CA SER A 156 -3.83 9.08 -4.98
C SER A 156 -5.34 9.35 -4.96
N GLY A 157 -5.88 9.81 -3.83
CA GLY A 157 -7.27 10.24 -3.72
C GLY A 157 -7.62 11.41 -4.66
N MET A 158 -6.64 12.28 -4.94
CA MET A 158 -6.74 13.36 -5.92
C MET A 158 -6.52 12.90 -7.37
N LYS A 159 -6.30 11.60 -7.59
CA LYS A 159 -6.03 10.97 -8.89
C LYS A 159 -4.79 11.53 -9.61
N ARG A 160 -3.80 12.05 -8.86
CA ARG A 160 -2.53 12.57 -9.37
C ARG A 160 -1.45 11.49 -9.55
N TYR A 161 -1.84 10.29 -9.94
CA TYR A 161 -0.99 9.10 -9.98
C TYR A 161 0.27 9.26 -10.84
N HIS A 162 0.15 9.88 -12.01
CA HIS A 162 1.30 10.11 -12.90
C HIS A 162 2.38 10.96 -12.22
N ALA A 163 1.98 12.01 -11.52
CA ALA A 163 2.90 12.85 -10.77
C ALA A 163 3.55 12.09 -9.61
N ILE A 164 2.79 11.22 -8.91
CA ILE A 164 3.33 10.34 -7.86
C ILE A 164 4.43 9.46 -8.44
N VAL A 165 4.17 8.76 -9.55
CA VAL A 165 5.13 7.85 -10.17
C VAL A 165 6.41 8.58 -10.57
N ILE A 166 6.30 9.77 -11.18
CA ILE A 166 7.48 10.57 -11.55
C ILE A 166 8.27 10.99 -10.31
N LEU A 167 7.58 11.52 -9.28
CA LEU A 167 8.25 11.96 -8.05
C LEU A 167 8.96 10.80 -7.35
N PHE A 168 8.33 9.62 -7.26
CA PHE A 168 8.97 8.43 -6.72
C PHE A 168 10.17 7.99 -7.58
N GLY A 169 10.03 7.96 -8.91
CA GLY A 169 11.13 7.62 -9.81
C GLY A 169 12.34 8.54 -9.64
N VAL A 170 12.13 9.85 -9.59
CA VAL A 170 13.19 10.83 -9.36
C VAL A 170 13.80 10.67 -7.97
N ALA A 171 12.96 10.54 -6.92
CA ALA A 171 13.43 10.42 -5.56
C ALA A 171 14.25 9.14 -5.33
N TYR A 172 13.76 7.99 -5.81
CA TYR A 172 14.50 6.73 -5.65
C TYR A 172 15.78 6.67 -6.50
N SER A 173 15.81 7.29 -7.67
CA SER A 173 17.05 7.48 -8.44
C SER A 173 18.05 8.32 -7.64
N LEU A 174 17.58 9.39 -6.99
CA LEU A 174 18.40 10.23 -6.12
C LEU A 174 18.86 9.49 -4.86
N ILE A 175 17.98 8.69 -4.22
CA ILE A 175 18.34 7.83 -3.07
C ILE A 175 19.49 6.90 -3.43
N ILE A 176 19.40 6.20 -4.57
CA ILE A 176 20.45 5.30 -5.04
C ILE A 176 21.75 6.09 -5.24
N ALA A 177 21.69 7.21 -5.96
CA ALA A 177 22.88 8.03 -6.23
C ALA A 177 23.53 8.56 -4.93
N LEU A 178 22.73 9.11 -4.01
CA LEU A 178 23.23 9.64 -2.75
C LEU A 178 23.73 8.54 -1.80
N ALA A 179 23.04 7.40 -1.73
CA ALA A 179 23.48 6.26 -0.91
C ALA A 179 24.86 5.76 -1.41
N LEU A 180 25.05 5.65 -2.72
CA LEU A 180 26.34 5.26 -3.29
C LEU A 180 27.41 6.31 -3.08
N LEU A 181 27.09 7.60 -3.21
CA LEU A 181 28.03 8.70 -2.98
C LEU A 181 28.48 8.79 -1.51
N LEU A 182 27.55 8.64 -0.58
CA LEU A 182 27.80 8.74 0.85
C LEU A 182 28.24 7.41 1.49
N ARG A 183 28.29 6.33 0.73
CA ARG A 183 28.73 5.00 1.18
C ARG A 183 30.05 4.99 1.96
N PRO A 184 31.08 5.80 1.66
CA PRO A 184 32.33 5.80 2.44
C PRO A 184 32.14 6.12 3.92
N TYR A 185 31.01 6.74 4.29
CA TYR A 185 30.65 7.03 5.67
C TYR A 185 29.89 5.85 6.35
N GLY A 186 29.89 4.65 5.74
CA GLY A 186 29.30 3.45 6.31
C GLY A 186 27.78 3.47 6.33
N LEU A 187 27.20 2.86 7.36
CA LEU A 187 25.75 2.75 7.55
C LEU A 187 25.05 4.11 7.60
N GLU A 188 25.65 5.06 8.32
CA GLU A 188 25.11 6.41 8.45
C GLU A 188 25.09 7.14 7.09
N GLY A 189 26.08 6.90 6.24
CA GLY A 189 26.10 7.45 4.88
C GLY A 189 24.97 6.89 4.01
N LEU A 190 24.71 5.58 4.06
CA LEU A 190 23.61 4.95 3.35
C LEU A 190 22.24 5.49 3.82
N LEU A 191 22.06 5.60 5.15
CA LEU A 191 20.85 6.17 5.73
C LEU A 191 20.68 7.67 5.42
N ALA A 192 21.77 8.44 5.39
CA ALA A 192 21.71 9.85 5.00
C ALA A 192 21.25 10.01 3.56
N GLY A 193 21.73 9.17 2.63
CA GLY A 193 21.25 9.14 1.26
C GLY A 193 19.74 8.84 1.16
N PHE A 194 19.26 7.88 1.96
CA PHE A 194 17.84 7.55 2.05
C PHE A 194 17.01 8.73 2.58
N VAL A 195 17.43 9.37 3.67
CA VAL A 195 16.74 10.50 4.29
C VAL A 195 16.69 11.71 3.35
N LEU A 196 17.81 12.06 2.71
CA LEU A 196 17.88 13.20 1.79
C LEU A 196 16.98 12.99 0.56
N GLY A 197 16.97 11.80 0.00
CA GLY A 197 16.10 11.50 -1.13
C GLY A 197 14.62 11.54 -0.77
N HIS A 198 14.23 11.06 0.42
CA HIS A 198 12.85 11.18 0.92
C HIS A 198 12.46 12.63 1.25
N LEU A 199 13.40 13.45 1.71
CA LEU A 199 13.16 14.89 1.89
C LEU A 199 12.80 15.56 0.56
N VAL A 200 13.51 15.23 -0.53
CA VAL A 200 13.20 15.72 -1.87
C VAL A 200 11.83 15.21 -2.34
N LEU A 201 11.49 13.94 -2.05
CA LEU A 201 10.18 13.38 -2.37
C LEU A 201 9.06 14.14 -1.67
N VAL A 202 9.17 14.35 -0.36
CA VAL A 202 8.18 15.10 0.45
C VAL A 202 8.05 16.52 -0.06
N ALA A 203 9.17 17.21 -0.31
CA ALA A 203 9.15 18.57 -0.85
C ALA A 203 8.45 18.63 -2.22
N GLY A 204 8.75 17.70 -3.12
CA GLY A 204 8.11 17.59 -4.42
C GLY A 204 6.61 17.38 -4.34
N MET A 205 6.16 16.45 -3.49
CA MET A 205 4.73 16.18 -3.27
C MET A 205 4.01 17.40 -2.67
N TRP A 206 4.63 18.04 -1.68
CA TRP A 206 4.06 19.22 -1.05
C TRP A 206 3.96 20.41 -2.02
N LEU A 207 5.00 20.68 -2.82
CA LEU A 207 5.01 21.72 -3.84
C LEU A 207 3.94 21.48 -4.91
N LEU A 208 3.79 20.23 -5.35
CA LEU A 208 2.72 19.86 -6.30
C LEU A 208 1.34 20.17 -5.73
N THR A 209 1.10 19.81 -4.47
CA THR A 209 -0.17 20.07 -3.80
C THR A 209 -0.40 21.56 -3.58
N ALA A 210 0.64 22.28 -3.15
CA ALA A 210 0.58 23.74 -2.96
C ALA A 210 0.26 24.48 -4.26
N ARG A 211 0.76 24.00 -5.40
CA ARG A 211 0.44 24.54 -6.73
C ARG A 211 -1.03 24.34 -7.11
N ASP A 212 -1.60 23.16 -6.76
CA ASP A 212 -2.99 22.84 -7.11
C ASP A 212 -4.00 23.51 -6.16
N PHE A 213 -3.63 23.75 -4.90
CA PHE A 213 -4.51 24.24 -3.83
C PHE A 213 -3.86 25.38 -3.05
N LEU A 214 -3.60 26.52 -3.71
CA LEU A 214 -3.03 27.70 -3.06
C LEU A 214 -3.92 28.16 -1.90
N PRO A 215 -3.39 28.27 -0.67
CA PRO A 215 -4.15 28.78 0.46
C PRO A 215 -4.43 30.28 0.27
N ARG A 216 -5.69 30.72 0.41
CA ARG A 216 -6.08 32.13 0.26
C ARG A 216 -6.03 32.89 1.58
N ASP A 217 -6.56 32.28 2.67
CA ASP A 217 -6.79 33.00 3.93
C ASP A 217 -6.06 32.40 5.14
N ARG A 218 -5.81 31.09 5.15
CA ARG A 218 -5.18 30.38 6.28
C ARG A 218 -4.13 29.43 5.79
N LEU A 219 -2.99 29.35 6.49
CA LEU A 219 -1.91 28.42 6.17
C LEU A 219 -2.13 27.04 6.82
N ILE A 220 -2.73 27.02 8.00
CA ILE A 220 -2.94 25.81 8.82
C ILE A 220 -4.36 25.83 9.37
N SER A 221 -5.02 24.68 9.33
CA SER A 221 -6.33 24.43 9.92
C SER A 221 -6.43 22.99 10.44
N PHE A 222 -7.34 22.74 11.40
CA PHE A 222 -7.56 21.44 12.00
C PHE A 222 -9.03 21.02 11.93
N ASP A 223 -9.74 21.45 10.90
CA ASP A 223 -11.17 21.15 10.75
C ASP A 223 -11.43 19.64 10.59
N PHE A 224 -10.49 18.88 10.02
CA PHE A 224 -10.56 17.43 9.90
C PHE A 224 -10.66 16.70 11.25
N ALA A 225 -10.22 17.32 12.35
CA ALA A 225 -10.30 16.78 13.70
C ALA A 225 -11.61 17.10 14.43
N ARG A 226 -12.51 17.88 13.82
CA ARG A 226 -13.82 18.19 14.38
C ARG A 226 -14.67 16.93 14.44
N ARG A 227 -15.47 16.81 15.50
CA ARG A 227 -16.26 15.61 15.83
C ARG A 227 -17.24 15.22 14.73
N ASP A 228 -17.80 16.20 14.01
CA ASP A 228 -18.71 16.03 12.87
C ASP A 228 -17.99 15.61 11.56
N MET A 229 -16.68 15.78 11.47
CA MET A 229 -15.85 15.49 10.30
C MET A 229 -14.86 14.32 10.52
N LEU A 230 -14.84 13.76 11.72
CA LEU A 230 -13.96 12.65 12.05
C LEU A 230 -14.63 11.32 11.71
N TYR A 231 -13.88 10.43 11.06
CA TYR A 231 -14.33 9.10 10.65
C TYR A 231 -13.59 7.98 11.41
N PRO A 232 -13.96 7.67 12.69
CA PRO A 232 -13.22 6.71 13.52
C PRO A 232 -13.15 5.30 12.92
N SER A 233 -14.22 4.88 12.22
CA SER A 233 -14.22 3.59 11.52
C SER A 233 -13.15 3.50 10.43
N LEU A 234 -12.95 4.56 9.66
CA LEU A 234 -11.91 4.61 8.64
C LEU A 234 -10.49 4.65 9.24
N MET A 235 -10.34 5.31 10.39
CA MET A 235 -9.08 5.28 11.16
C MET A 235 -8.73 3.85 11.59
N ALA A 236 -9.70 3.14 12.17
CA ALA A 236 -9.52 1.75 12.59
C ALA A 236 -9.25 0.82 11.40
N ILE A 237 -9.97 0.97 10.29
CA ILE A 237 -9.77 0.19 9.06
C ILE A 237 -8.34 0.36 8.54
N GLY A 238 -7.86 1.61 8.41
CA GLY A 238 -6.52 1.87 7.89
C GLY A 238 -5.42 1.29 8.78
N LEU A 239 -5.56 1.41 10.11
CA LEU A 239 -4.64 0.78 11.07
C LEU A 239 -4.66 -0.74 10.96
N LEU A 240 -5.84 -1.36 11.02
CA LEU A 240 -5.99 -2.82 11.01
C LEU A 240 -5.51 -3.42 9.68
N TYR A 241 -5.85 -2.81 8.56
CA TYR A 241 -5.40 -3.32 7.25
C TYR A 241 -3.87 -3.32 7.14
N ASN A 242 -3.22 -2.20 7.48
CA ASN A 242 -1.76 -2.10 7.46
C ASN A 242 -1.11 -3.04 8.48
N LEU A 243 -1.68 -3.15 9.70
CA LEU A 243 -1.20 -4.10 10.68
C LEU A 243 -1.36 -5.55 10.19
N GLY A 244 -2.48 -5.88 9.54
CA GLY A 244 -2.72 -7.20 8.96
C GLY A 244 -1.69 -7.60 7.90
N ILE A 245 -1.17 -6.64 7.14
CA ILE A 245 -0.11 -6.89 6.16
C ILE A 245 1.26 -7.13 6.83
N TRP A 246 1.52 -6.54 7.99
CA TRP A 246 2.86 -6.53 8.59
C TRP A 246 3.01 -7.45 9.81
N VAL A 247 1.91 -7.88 10.46
CA VAL A 247 1.97 -8.57 11.74
C VAL A 247 2.71 -9.91 11.68
N ASP A 248 2.57 -10.68 10.61
CA ASP A 248 3.34 -11.92 10.38
C ASP A 248 4.84 -11.64 10.33
N LYS A 249 5.29 -10.58 9.61
CA LYS A 249 6.69 -10.19 9.54
C LYS A 249 7.23 -9.82 10.92
N PHE A 250 6.48 -9.00 11.67
CA PHE A 250 6.87 -8.69 13.06
C PHE A 250 6.99 -9.94 13.93
N MET A 251 6.11 -10.93 13.77
CA MET A 251 6.19 -12.18 14.51
C MET A 251 7.42 -12.99 14.12
N PHE A 252 7.75 -13.09 12.83
CA PHE A 252 8.95 -13.77 12.35
C PHE A 252 10.24 -13.08 12.78
N TRP A 253 10.26 -11.73 12.88
CA TRP A 253 11.46 -10.99 13.31
C TRP A 253 11.81 -11.21 14.78
N TYR A 254 10.85 -11.56 15.62
CA TYR A 254 11.09 -11.75 17.06
C TYR A 254 10.92 -13.20 17.53
N PHE A 255 10.73 -14.15 16.61
CA PHE A 255 10.69 -15.56 16.97
C PHE A 255 12.10 -16.17 16.97
N PRO A 256 12.54 -16.83 18.07
CA PRO A 256 13.95 -17.22 18.25
C PRO A 256 14.56 -18.06 17.13
N ASP A 257 13.76 -18.97 16.52
CA ASP A 257 14.26 -19.90 15.50
C ASP A 257 14.34 -19.29 14.10
N THR A 258 13.78 -18.11 13.88
CA THR A 258 13.70 -17.45 12.57
C THR A 258 14.38 -16.10 12.52
N SER A 259 14.77 -15.56 13.67
CA SER A 259 15.27 -14.20 13.81
C SER A 259 16.79 -14.15 13.99
N GLU A 260 17.41 -13.14 13.40
CA GLU A 260 18.81 -12.78 13.60
C GLU A 260 18.91 -11.33 14.08
N VAL A 261 19.75 -11.10 15.11
CA VAL A 261 20.02 -9.75 15.58
C VAL A 261 20.90 -9.03 14.56
N VAL A 262 20.41 -7.93 13.98
CA VAL A 262 21.13 -7.20 12.93
C VAL A 262 21.83 -5.96 13.49
N ILE A 263 21.11 -5.14 14.26
CA ILE A 263 21.68 -3.93 14.88
C ILE A 263 20.86 -3.51 16.12
N GLY A 264 21.50 -3.42 17.25
CA GLY A 264 20.84 -3.10 18.52
C GLY A 264 19.76 -4.12 18.84
N HIS A 265 18.51 -3.69 18.92
CA HIS A 265 17.34 -4.56 19.11
C HIS A 265 16.58 -4.85 17.82
N LEU A 266 17.06 -4.36 16.67
CA LEU A 266 16.43 -4.71 15.38
C LEU A 266 16.87 -6.12 14.97
N GLN A 267 15.87 -6.95 14.74
CA GLN A 267 16.02 -8.32 14.26
C GLN A 267 15.40 -8.43 12.86
N ALA A 268 15.90 -9.33 12.07
CA ALA A 268 15.38 -9.64 10.74
C ALA A 268 15.22 -11.16 10.59
N SER A 269 14.30 -11.58 9.77
CA SER A 269 14.14 -12.95 9.37
C SER A 269 14.49 -13.10 7.90
N VAL A 270 15.77 -13.31 7.60
CA VAL A 270 16.24 -13.48 6.22
C VAL A 270 15.48 -14.58 5.50
N ILE A 271 15.14 -15.65 6.23
CA ILE A 271 14.36 -16.80 5.74
C ILE A 271 12.99 -16.33 5.22
N TYR A 272 12.34 -15.41 5.94
CA TYR A 272 10.98 -14.98 5.64
C TYR A 272 10.94 -13.74 4.74
N ASP A 273 11.78 -12.74 5.01
CA ASP A 273 11.71 -11.42 4.38
C ASP A 273 11.99 -11.45 2.88
N LEU A 274 13.03 -12.18 2.44
CA LEU A 274 13.41 -12.22 1.03
C LEU A 274 12.31 -12.84 0.15
N PRO A 275 11.75 -14.03 0.46
CA PRO A 275 10.63 -14.58 -0.30
C PRO A 275 9.41 -13.69 -0.30
N VAL A 276 9.10 -13.02 0.82
CA VAL A 276 7.98 -12.08 0.91
C VAL A 276 8.17 -10.90 -0.04
N PHE A 277 9.33 -10.23 -0.02
CA PHE A 277 9.59 -9.10 -0.92
C PHE A 277 9.50 -9.49 -2.39
N LEU A 278 10.03 -10.67 -2.76
CA LEU A 278 9.94 -11.18 -4.12
C LEU A 278 8.49 -11.52 -4.50
N SER A 279 7.70 -12.06 -3.57
CA SER A 279 6.30 -12.42 -3.81
C SER A 279 5.45 -11.18 -4.12
N TYR A 280 5.73 -10.05 -3.46
CA TYR A 280 5.03 -8.80 -3.74
C TYR A 280 5.29 -8.23 -5.14
N LEU A 281 6.42 -8.55 -5.79
CA LEU A 281 6.62 -8.15 -7.18
C LEU A 281 5.68 -8.88 -8.15
N SER A 282 5.20 -10.07 -7.78
CA SER A 282 4.26 -10.85 -8.60
C SER A 282 2.85 -10.25 -8.68
N ILE A 283 2.49 -9.30 -7.81
CA ILE A 283 1.14 -8.70 -7.81
C ILE A 283 0.98 -7.59 -8.85
N ILE A 284 2.06 -7.11 -9.48
CA ILE A 284 2.03 -6.01 -10.44
C ILE A 284 1.00 -6.22 -11.56
N PRO A 285 0.93 -7.39 -12.23
CA PRO A 285 -0.07 -7.62 -13.27
C PRO A 285 -1.51 -7.60 -12.74
N GLY A 286 -1.75 -8.20 -11.57
CA GLY A 286 -3.07 -8.18 -10.93
C GLY A 286 -3.51 -6.77 -10.53
N MET A 287 -2.58 -5.94 -10.04
CA MET A 287 -2.84 -4.54 -9.70
C MET A 287 -3.17 -3.70 -10.95
N ALA A 288 -2.55 -4.00 -12.09
CA ALA A 288 -2.89 -3.35 -13.35
C ALA A 288 -4.34 -3.63 -13.76
N VAL A 289 -4.73 -4.91 -13.68
CA VAL A 289 -6.13 -5.33 -13.98
C VAL A 289 -7.10 -4.72 -12.96
N PHE A 290 -6.76 -4.73 -11.67
CA PHE A 290 -7.54 -4.08 -10.63
C PHE A 290 -7.84 -2.61 -10.98
N LEU A 291 -6.83 -1.83 -11.34
CA LEU A 291 -7.01 -0.41 -11.67
C LEU A 291 -7.92 -0.22 -12.89
N VAL A 292 -7.75 -1.05 -13.93
CA VAL A 292 -8.57 -0.97 -15.14
C VAL A 292 -10.02 -1.38 -14.86
N ARG A 293 -10.23 -2.50 -14.17
CA ARG A 293 -11.58 -3.08 -14.02
C ARG A 293 -12.37 -2.44 -12.89
N ILE A 294 -11.75 -2.23 -11.73
CA ILE A 294 -12.47 -1.70 -10.56
C ILE A 294 -12.50 -0.16 -10.58
N GLU A 295 -11.37 0.48 -10.84
CA GLU A 295 -11.29 1.95 -10.80
C GLU A 295 -11.81 2.63 -12.08
N THR A 296 -12.08 1.87 -13.15
CA THR A 296 -12.54 2.41 -14.42
C THR A 296 -13.92 1.85 -14.81
N ASP A 297 -14.03 0.54 -15.04
CA ASP A 297 -15.26 -0.05 -15.58
C ASP A 297 -16.37 -0.08 -14.52
N PHE A 298 -16.07 -0.63 -13.33
CA PHE A 298 -17.05 -0.68 -12.24
C PHE A 298 -17.53 0.72 -11.85
N VAL A 299 -16.62 1.71 -11.70
CA VAL A 299 -16.96 3.08 -11.30
C VAL A 299 -17.92 3.73 -12.31
N GLU A 300 -17.81 3.41 -13.60
CA GLU A 300 -18.74 3.93 -14.59
C GLU A 300 -20.19 3.46 -14.35
N TYR A 301 -20.36 2.15 -14.14
CA TYR A 301 -21.69 1.59 -13.89
C TYR A 301 -22.23 1.99 -12.53
N TYR A 302 -21.36 2.13 -11.53
CA TYR A 302 -21.70 2.69 -10.22
C TYR A 302 -22.26 4.12 -10.35
N ASP A 303 -21.57 5.00 -11.08
CA ASP A 303 -22.02 6.38 -11.29
C ASP A 303 -23.35 6.41 -12.07
N LYS A 304 -23.53 5.56 -13.11
CA LYS A 304 -24.77 5.45 -13.87
C LYS A 304 -25.94 4.97 -13.00
N PHE A 305 -25.73 3.94 -12.17
CA PHE A 305 -26.75 3.42 -11.25
C PHE A 305 -27.23 4.51 -10.28
N TYR A 306 -26.31 5.15 -9.56
CA TYR A 306 -26.69 6.20 -8.60
C TYR A 306 -27.22 7.47 -9.27
N HIS A 307 -26.81 7.75 -10.49
CA HIS A 307 -27.43 8.85 -11.27
C HIS A 307 -28.87 8.48 -11.65
N ALA A 308 -29.15 7.27 -12.12
CA ALA A 308 -30.48 6.80 -12.46
C ALA A 308 -31.43 6.88 -11.24
N VAL A 309 -30.95 6.44 -10.07
CA VAL A 309 -31.71 6.53 -8.79
C VAL A 309 -32.04 7.98 -8.46
N ARG A 310 -31.07 8.89 -8.51
CA ARG A 310 -31.25 10.31 -8.15
C ARG A 310 -32.09 11.09 -9.14
N SER A 311 -32.06 10.73 -10.43
CA SER A 311 -32.81 11.41 -11.49
C SER A 311 -34.24 10.89 -11.67
N GLY A 312 -34.69 9.92 -10.85
CA GLY A 312 -36.03 9.33 -10.95
C GLY A 312 -36.21 8.47 -12.19
N GLY A 313 -35.18 7.71 -12.58
CA GLY A 313 -35.25 6.77 -13.70
C GLY A 313 -36.33 5.70 -13.49
N SER A 314 -36.78 5.05 -14.59
CA SER A 314 -37.69 3.92 -14.46
C SER A 314 -37.05 2.77 -13.69
N LEU A 315 -37.86 1.96 -12.99
CA LEU A 315 -37.37 0.82 -12.21
C LEU A 315 -36.56 -0.14 -13.10
N GLU A 316 -37.06 -0.45 -14.29
CA GLU A 316 -36.38 -1.31 -15.27
C GLU A 316 -35.00 -0.79 -15.66
N PHE A 317 -34.85 0.53 -15.83
CA PHE A 317 -33.57 1.16 -16.13
C PHE A 317 -32.59 1.06 -14.95
N ILE A 318 -33.09 1.27 -13.71
CA ILE A 318 -32.29 1.17 -12.49
C ILE A 318 -31.80 -0.27 -12.27
N GLU A 319 -32.70 -1.26 -12.46
CA GLU A 319 -32.37 -2.69 -12.38
C GLU A 319 -31.31 -3.06 -13.45
N GLY A 320 -31.48 -2.61 -14.69
CA GLY A 320 -30.48 -2.82 -15.73
C GLY A 320 -29.11 -2.25 -15.39
N MET A 321 -29.05 -1.04 -14.81
CA MET A 321 -27.76 -0.45 -14.39
C MET A 321 -27.15 -1.18 -13.20
N ARG A 322 -27.94 -1.70 -12.27
CA ARG A 322 -27.46 -2.56 -11.19
C ARG A 322 -26.86 -3.85 -11.75
N ASP A 323 -27.55 -4.51 -12.68
CA ASP A 323 -27.09 -5.78 -13.26
C ASP A 323 -25.75 -5.61 -14.00
N GLU A 324 -25.62 -4.53 -14.77
CA GLU A 324 -24.36 -4.17 -15.43
C GLU A 324 -23.24 -3.88 -14.40
N MET A 325 -23.56 -3.19 -13.29
CA MET A 325 -22.60 -2.94 -12.23
C MET A 325 -22.16 -4.25 -11.56
N VAL A 326 -23.07 -5.15 -11.23
CA VAL A 326 -22.77 -6.47 -10.65
C VAL A 326 -21.95 -7.31 -11.60
N TYR A 327 -22.30 -7.33 -12.89
CA TYR A 327 -21.55 -8.03 -13.92
C TYR A 327 -20.12 -7.50 -14.04
N SER A 328 -19.95 -6.18 -14.02
CA SER A 328 -18.63 -5.55 -14.06
C SER A 328 -17.75 -5.93 -12.86
N ILE A 329 -18.33 -6.03 -11.64
CA ILE A 329 -17.60 -6.53 -10.46
C ILE A 329 -17.16 -7.99 -10.66
N GLN A 330 -18.07 -8.85 -11.09
CA GLN A 330 -17.79 -10.29 -11.29
C GLN A 330 -16.70 -10.49 -12.35
N GLN A 331 -16.81 -9.79 -13.48
CA GLN A 331 -15.82 -9.81 -14.53
C GLN A 331 -14.46 -9.31 -14.04
N GLY A 332 -14.44 -8.18 -13.31
CA GLY A 332 -13.22 -7.61 -12.77
C GLY A 332 -12.50 -8.55 -11.82
N LEU A 333 -13.22 -9.14 -10.86
CA LEU A 333 -12.65 -10.11 -9.91
C LEU A 333 -12.16 -11.38 -10.62
N SER A 334 -12.91 -11.88 -11.61
CA SER A 334 -12.51 -13.05 -12.41
C SER A 334 -11.22 -12.77 -13.21
N GLU A 335 -11.10 -11.60 -13.83
CA GLU A 335 -9.90 -11.24 -14.59
C GLU A 335 -8.69 -11.02 -13.69
N ILE A 336 -8.86 -10.36 -12.54
CA ILE A 336 -7.81 -10.26 -11.53
C ILE A 336 -7.33 -11.66 -11.15
N GLY A 337 -8.26 -12.58 -10.85
CA GLY A 337 -7.93 -13.96 -10.49
C GLY A 337 -7.16 -14.70 -11.59
N LYS A 338 -7.60 -14.59 -12.86
CA LYS A 338 -6.93 -15.24 -14.02
C LYS A 338 -5.50 -14.71 -14.21
N ILE A 339 -5.33 -13.39 -14.22
CA ILE A 339 -4.03 -12.76 -14.44
C ILE A 339 -3.08 -13.05 -13.27
N GLN A 340 -3.60 -13.01 -12.04
CA GLN A 340 -2.79 -13.33 -10.87
C GLN A 340 -2.40 -14.80 -10.83
N THR A 341 -3.28 -15.72 -11.26
CA THR A 341 -2.93 -17.14 -11.41
C THR A 341 -1.81 -17.33 -12.43
N LEU A 342 -1.83 -16.62 -13.55
CA LEU A 342 -0.74 -16.66 -14.52
C LEU A 342 0.58 -16.13 -13.94
N ALA A 343 0.54 -15.06 -13.14
CA ALA A 343 1.72 -14.52 -12.45
C ALA A 343 2.29 -15.53 -11.43
N VAL A 344 1.41 -16.22 -10.69
CA VAL A 344 1.80 -17.31 -9.77
C VAL A 344 2.48 -18.44 -10.53
N LEU A 345 1.89 -18.92 -11.61
CA LEU A 345 2.47 -20.00 -12.45
C LEU A 345 3.80 -19.58 -13.06
N ALA A 346 3.91 -18.35 -13.55
CA ALA A 346 5.16 -17.80 -14.07
C ALA A 346 6.25 -17.78 -12.99
N THR A 347 5.89 -17.40 -11.75
CA THR A 347 6.82 -17.41 -10.62
C THR A 347 7.22 -18.83 -10.23
N PHE A 348 6.34 -19.81 -10.34
CA PHE A 348 6.69 -21.22 -10.09
C PHE A 348 7.72 -21.75 -11.09
N VAL A 349 7.59 -21.36 -12.35
CA VAL A 349 8.54 -21.75 -13.40
C VAL A 349 9.87 -20.99 -13.27
N ALA A 350 9.81 -19.68 -13.06
CA ALA A 350 10.98 -18.81 -13.01
C ALA A 350 11.68 -18.79 -11.65
N GLY A 351 11.00 -19.21 -10.57
CA GLY A 351 11.48 -19.11 -9.18
C GLY A 351 12.88 -19.66 -8.94
N PRO A 352 13.20 -20.89 -9.37
CA PRO A 352 14.55 -21.44 -9.19
C PRO A 352 15.62 -20.59 -9.87
N ALA A 353 15.37 -20.14 -11.08
CA ALA A 353 16.31 -19.29 -11.83
C ALA A 353 16.45 -17.91 -11.19
N LEU A 354 15.33 -17.34 -10.69
CA LEU A 354 15.32 -16.06 -10.00
C LEU A 354 16.13 -16.09 -8.71
N LEU A 355 15.93 -17.10 -7.85
CA LEU A 355 16.67 -17.24 -6.59
C LEU A 355 18.17 -17.42 -6.86
N ARG A 356 18.55 -18.27 -7.83
CA ARG A 356 19.96 -18.44 -8.23
C ARG A 356 20.59 -17.13 -8.73
N ALA A 357 19.88 -16.38 -9.57
CA ALA A 357 20.36 -15.10 -10.09
C ALA A 357 20.58 -14.04 -8.99
N LEU A 358 19.80 -14.12 -7.91
CA LEU A 358 19.93 -13.24 -6.74
C LEU A 358 20.89 -13.79 -5.67
N GLY A 359 21.49 -14.97 -5.88
CA GLY A 359 22.37 -15.62 -4.89
C GLY A 359 21.62 -16.14 -3.65
N ILE A 360 20.32 -16.37 -3.77
CA ILE A 360 19.46 -16.86 -2.68
C ILE A 360 19.34 -18.38 -2.79
N SER A 361 19.37 -19.07 -1.64
CA SER A 361 19.25 -20.53 -1.61
C SER A 361 17.89 -21.02 -2.12
N GLU A 362 17.90 -22.07 -2.94
CA GLU A 362 16.68 -22.73 -3.43
C GLU A 362 15.85 -23.39 -2.31
N LEU A 363 16.39 -23.54 -1.10
CA LEU A 363 15.65 -23.99 0.08
C LEU A 363 14.46 -23.08 0.41
N TYR A 364 14.47 -21.84 -0.04
CA TYR A 364 13.37 -20.87 0.16
C TYR A 364 12.27 -20.97 -0.89
N LEU A 365 12.38 -21.84 -1.90
CA LEU A 365 11.37 -22.00 -2.95
C LEU A 365 9.97 -22.33 -2.42
N PRO A 366 9.78 -23.29 -1.49
CA PRO A 366 8.45 -23.59 -0.97
C PRO A 366 7.79 -22.38 -0.32
N LEU A 367 8.56 -21.59 0.44
CA LEU A 367 8.09 -20.37 1.07
C LEU A 367 7.76 -19.28 0.04
N LEU A 368 8.60 -19.11 -0.99
CA LEU A 368 8.32 -18.19 -2.09
C LEU A 368 6.99 -18.57 -2.78
N TYR A 369 6.76 -19.83 -3.06
CA TYR A 369 5.56 -20.29 -3.75
C TYR A 369 4.29 -20.02 -2.95
N ILE A 370 4.28 -20.32 -1.67
CA ILE A 370 3.11 -20.06 -0.82
C ILE A 370 2.87 -18.55 -0.64
N GLN A 371 3.94 -17.74 -0.52
CA GLN A 371 3.84 -16.29 -0.39
C GLN A 371 3.33 -15.63 -1.68
N VAL A 372 3.72 -16.11 -2.85
CA VAL A 372 3.19 -15.61 -4.15
C VAL A 372 1.69 -15.88 -4.27
N ILE A 373 1.21 -17.04 -3.80
CA ILE A 373 -0.22 -17.34 -3.73
C ILE A 373 -0.90 -16.36 -2.76
N GLY A 374 -0.35 -16.16 -1.56
CA GLY A 374 -0.87 -15.25 -0.55
C GLY A 374 -0.95 -13.80 -1.05
N ALA A 375 0.10 -13.32 -1.70
CA ALA A 375 0.14 -11.99 -2.31
C ALA A 375 -0.92 -11.84 -3.42
N GLY A 376 -1.12 -12.87 -4.23
CA GLY A 376 -2.17 -12.88 -5.25
C GLY A 376 -3.58 -12.81 -4.67
N LEU A 377 -3.85 -13.58 -3.62
CA LEU A 377 -5.13 -13.53 -2.89
C LEU A 377 -5.37 -12.17 -2.23
N GLN A 378 -4.30 -11.51 -1.76
CA GLN A 378 -4.38 -10.15 -1.20
C GLN A 378 -4.85 -9.12 -2.22
N VAL A 379 -4.48 -9.23 -3.51
CA VAL A 379 -5.02 -8.35 -4.57
C VAL A 379 -6.52 -8.55 -4.70
N GLY A 380 -6.99 -9.79 -4.66
CA GLY A 380 -8.43 -10.09 -4.65
C GLY A 380 -9.15 -9.49 -3.44
N LEU A 381 -8.58 -9.65 -2.24
CA LEU A 381 -9.13 -9.04 -1.01
C LEU A 381 -9.21 -7.52 -1.14
N MET A 382 -8.16 -6.87 -1.64
CA MET A 382 -8.12 -5.43 -1.83
C MET A 382 -9.21 -4.97 -2.82
N ALA A 383 -9.47 -5.74 -3.89
CA ALA A 383 -10.54 -5.44 -4.83
C ALA A 383 -11.93 -5.53 -4.17
N VAL A 384 -12.17 -6.54 -3.33
CA VAL A 384 -13.42 -6.70 -2.58
C VAL A 384 -13.61 -5.55 -1.59
N LEU A 385 -12.57 -5.19 -0.81
CA LEU A 385 -12.62 -4.06 0.12
C LEU A 385 -12.89 -2.74 -0.60
N ASN A 386 -12.31 -2.54 -1.78
CA ASN A 386 -12.52 -1.34 -2.59
C ASN A 386 -13.99 -1.21 -3.03
N VAL A 387 -14.60 -2.30 -3.52
CA VAL A 387 -16.03 -2.30 -3.87
C VAL A 387 -16.89 -1.95 -2.64
N PHE A 388 -16.60 -2.49 -1.46
CA PHE A 388 -17.31 -2.12 -0.24
C PHE A 388 -17.13 -0.65 0.14
N PHE A 389 -15.96 -0.04 -0.12
CA PHE A 389 -15.76 1.40 0.10
C PHE A 389 -16.64 2.24 -0.84
N TYR A 390 -16.78 1.85 -2.11
CA TYR A 390 -17.71 2.53 -3.02
C TYR A 390 -19.16 2.41 -2.56
N LEU A 391 -19.56 1.25 -2.03
CA LEU A 391 -20.90 1.01 -1.46
C LEU A 391 -21.09 1.61 -0.05
N ASP A 392 -20.12 2.33 0.48
CA ASP A 392 -20.07 2.93 1.84
C ASP A 392 -20.32 1.92 2.99
N GLN A 393 -19.99 0.63 2.79
CA GLN A 393 -20.18 -0.45 3.75
C GLN A 393 -19.02 -0.54 4.76
N ARG A 394 -18.69 0.57 5.43
CA ARG A 394 -17.53 0.71 6.34
C ARG A 394 -17.50 -0.31 7.48
N ARG A 395 -18.67 -0.71 8.01
CA ARG A 395 -18.75 -1.70 9.09
C ARG A 395 -18.26 -3.08 8.63
N ILE A 396 -18.63 -3.49 7.41
CA ILE A 396 -18.19 -4.77 6.84
C ILE A 396 -16.67 -4.73 6.61
N VAL A 397 -16.15 -3.64 6.03
CA VAL A 397 -14.70 -3.47 5.83
C VAL A 397 -13.95 -3.53 7.16
N LEU A 398 -14.47 -2.88 8.21
CA LEU A 398 -13.86 -2.92 9.54
C LEU A 398 -13.78 -4.37 10.09
N TRP A 399 -14.86 -5.13 9.97
CA TRP A 399 -14.89 -6.53 10.40
C TRP A 399 -13.93 -7.40 9.59
N LEU A 400 -13.89 -7.25 8.27
CA LEU A 400 -12.95 -7.99 7.41
C LEU A 400 -11.49 -7.66 7.73
N CYS A 401 -11.15 -6.39 7.99
CA CYS A 401 -9.80 -6.02 8.40
C CYS A 401 -9.43 -6.58 9.78
N ALA A 402 -10.37 -6.58 10.73
CA ALA A 402 -10.17 -7.18 12.05
C ALA A 402 -10.01 -8.71 11.96
N GLU A 403 -10.86 -9.39 11.17
CA GLU A 403 -10.75 -10.82 10.86
C GLU A 403 -9.37 -11.15 10.28
N PHE A 404 -8.92 -10.38 9.29
CA PHE A 404 -7.62 -10.56 8.66
C PHE A 404 -6.46 -10.49 9.68
N VAL A 405 -6.44 -9.46 10.53
CA VAL A 405 -5.40 -9.30 11.57
C VAL A 405 -5.42 -10.49 12.53
N VAL A 406 -6.60 -10.84 13.07
CA VAL A 406 -6.72 -11.92 14.05
C VAL A 406 -6.31 -13.26 13.46
N LEU A 407 -6.80 -13.58 12.27
CA LEU A 407 -6.45 -14.83 11.59
C LEU A 407 -4.96 -14.89 11.24
N ASN A 408 -4.37 -13.76 10.80
CA ASN A 408 -2.94 -13.72 10.50
C ASN A 408 -2.10 -13.96 11.76
N ILE A 409 -2.43 -13.32 12.89
CA ILE A 409 -1.75 -13.57 14.16
C ILE A 409 -1.88 -15.04 14.58
N VAL A 410 -3.09 -15.58 14.58
CA VAL A 410 -3.34 -16.94 15.06
C VAL A 410 -2.65 -17.99 14.18
N PHE A 411 -2.83 -17.88 12.86
CA PHE A 411 -2.23 -18.86 11.96
C PHE A 411 -0.72 -18.72 11.84
N THR A 412 -0.17 -17.52 11.92
CA THR A 412 1.28 -17.32 11.93
C THR A 412 1.89 -17.87 13.21
N ALA A 413 1.26 -17.65 14.39
CA ALA A 413 1.71 -18.25 15.64
C ALA A 413 1.71 -19.80 15.57
N PHE A 414 0.66 -20.37 14.97
CA PHE A 414 0.57 -21.81 14.75
C PHE A 414 1.70 -22.30 13.84
N THR A 415 1.94 -21.66 12.69
CA THR A 415 2.99 -22.08 11.75
C THR A 415 4.40 -21.93 12.34
N LEU A 416 4.65 -20.90 13.15
CA LEU A 416 5.90 -20.72 13.87
C LEU A 416 6.15 -21.89 14.87
N ALA A 417 5.10 -22.30 15.58
CA ALA A 417 5.20 -23.41 16.54
C ALA A 417 5.42 -24.78 15.86
N TRP A 418 4.95 -24.97 14.63
CA TRP A 418 5.05 -26.26 13.91
C TRP A 418 6.31 -26.37 13.03
N GLY A 419 7.02 -25.26 12.81
CA GLY A 419 8.32 -25.25 12.15
C GLY A 419 8.31 -24.90 10.66
N ALA A 420 9.50 -24.94 10.06
CA ALA A 420 9.82 -24.36 8.76
C ALA A 420 8.96 -24.85 7.58
N ALA A 421 8.45 -26.08 7.63
CA ALA A 421 7.61 -26.65 6.56
C ALA A 421 6.28 -25.90 6.38
N LEU A 422 5.80 -25.19 7.41
CA LEU A 422 4.54 -24.45 7.38
C LEU A 422 4.70 -22.91 7.32
N TYR A 423 5.92 -22.40 7.23
CA TYR A 423 6.15 -20.97 7.13
C TYR A 423 5.47 -20.40 5.87
N GLY A 424 4.82 -19.23 6.01
CA GLY A 424 4.07 -18.55 4.96
C GLY A 424 2.61 -18.97 4.82
N TYR A 425 2.24 -20.19 5.30
CA TYR A 425 0.83 -20.62 5.27
C TYR A 425 -0.06 -19.77 6.16
N GLY A 426 0.46 -19.25 7.29
CA GLY A 426 -0.30 -18.41 8.21
C GLY A 426 -0.93 -17.20 7.52
N PHE A 427 -0.11 -16.40 6.86
CA PHE A 427 -0.56 -15.25 6.08
C PHE A 427 -1.50 -15.65 4.95
N THR A 428 -1.13 -16.66 4.16
CA THR A 428 -1.90 -17.07 2.98
C THR A 428 -3.30 -17.57 3.35
N LEU A 429 -3.42 -18.37 4.42
CA LEU A 429 -4.71 -18.88 4.92
C LEU A 429 -5.56 -17.74 5.51
N ALA A 430 -4.95 -16.80 6.23
CA ALA A 430 -5.66 -15.64 6.76
C ALA A 430 -6.29 -14.80 5.64
N VAL A 431 -5.51 -14.48 4.59
CA VAL A 431 -6.01 -13.76 3.43
C VAL A 431 -7.08 -14.54 2.69
N LEU A 432 -6.90 -15.87 2.50
CA LEU A 432 -7.87 -16.72 1.81
C LEU A 432 -9.23 -16.73 2.53
N ILE A 433 -9.23 -16.96 3.84
CA ILE A 433 -10.48 -17.01 4.62
C ILE A 433 -11.16 -15.64 4.59
N THR A 434 -10.42 -14.56 4.84
CA THR A 434 -10.97 -13.19 4.79
C THR A 434 -11.51 -12.84 3.39
N LEU A 435 -10.84 -13.27 2.33
CA LEU A 435 -11.33 -13.08 0.95
C LEU A 435 -12.65 -13.84 0.72
N VAL A 436 -12.74 -15.09 1.13
CA VAL A 436 -13.98 -15.90 1.00
C VAL A 436 -15.12 -15.27 1.81
N THR A 437 -14.86 -14.85 3.04
CA THR A 437 -15.82 -14.11 3.88
C THR A 437 -16.26 -12.82 3.16
N GLY A 438 -15.32 -12.06 2.63
CA GLY A 438 -15.58 -10.82 1.89
C GLY A 438 -16.43 -11.04 0.63
N LEU A 439 -16.11 -12.04 -0.18
CA LEU A 439 -16.89 -12.40 -1.39
C LEU A 439 -18.33 -12.83 -1.04
N THR A 440 -18.48 -13.63 0.03
CA THR A 440 -19.80 -14.07 0.50
C THR A 440 -20.64 -12.89 0.96
N GLN A 441 -20.06 -11.97 1.73
CA GLN A 441 -20.74 -10.75 2.17
C GLN A 441 -21.06 -9.83 0.97
N LEU A 442 -20.14 -9.70 0.01
CA LEU A 442 -20.35 -8.88 -1.18
C LEU A 442 -21.51 -9.41 -2.00
N SER A 443 -21.55 -10.71 -2.28
CA SER A 443 -22.69 -11.34 -3.00
C SER A 443 -24.03 -11.08 -2.30
N ARG A 444 -24.09 -11.23 -0.98
CA ARG A 444 -25.31 -10.96 -0.20
C ARG A 444 -25.76 -9.50 -0.30
N ARG A 445 -24.80 -8.54 -0.27
CA ARG A 445 -25.11 -7.11 -0.35
C ARG A 445 -25.55 -6.69 -1.74
N LEU A 446 -24.89 -7.17 -2.77
CA LEU A 446 -25.28 -6.87 -4.15
C LEU A 446 -26.69 -7.37 -4.49
N ASN A 447 -27.08 -8.54 -3.97
CA ASN A 447 -28.43 -9.07 -4.13
C ASN A 447 -29.52 -8.26 -3.38
N ARG A 448 -29.15 -7.40 -2.43
CA ARG A 448 -30.06 -6.56 -1.66
C ARG A 448 -29.89 -5.07 -1.90
N LEU A 449 -29.09 -4.70 -2.89
CA LEU A 449 -28.66 -3.33 -3.12
C LEU A 449 -29.85 -2.39 -3.34
N GLU A 450 -30.84 -2.79 -4.11
CA GLU A 450 -32.06 -2.01 -4.37
C GLU A 450 -32.83 -1.77 -3.07
N TYR A 451 -33.09 -2.84 -2.32
CA TYR A 451 -33.78 -2.72 -1.05
C TYR A 451 -33.07 -1.74 -0.11
N GLU A 452 -31.75 -1.86 0.01
CA GLU A 452 -30.94 -0.96 0.85
C GLU A 452 -30.95 0.48 0.32
N THR A 453 -30.97 0.67 -1.00
CA THR A 453 -30.97 2.00 -1.62
C THR A 453 -32.31 2.72 -1.46
N PHE A 454 -33.45 2.00 -1.52
CA PHE A 454 -34.76 2.62 -1.49
C PHE A 454 -35.43 2.60 -0.11
N MET A 455 -35.10 1.63 0.76
CA MET A 455 -35.81 1.43 2.03
C MET A 455 -35.05 1.91 3.26
N LEU A 456 -33.75 2.18 3.15
CA LEU A 456 -32.89 2.59 4.27
C LEU A 456 -32.38 4.05 4.15
N GLN A 457 -32.98 4.84 3.26
CA GLN A 457 -32.72 6.28 3.17
C GLN A 457 -33.59 7.07 4.12
#